data_05147a9fb3964d7efe7d69b6aad5fc5c
#
_entry.id   05147a9fb3964d7efe7d69b6aad5fc5c
#
_cell.length_a   1.000
_cell.length_b   1.000
_cell.length_c   1.000
_cell.angle_alpha   90.00
_cell.angle_beta   90.00
_cell.angle_gamma   90.00
#
_symmetry.space_group_name_H-M   'P 1'
#
loop_
_entity.id
_entity.type
_entity.pdbx_description
1 polymer ?
#
loop_
_entity_poly.entity_id
_entity_poly.type
_entity_poly.pdbx_seq_one_letter_code
_entity_poly.pdbx_strand_id
1 'polypeptide(L)'
;MARKPVGLPRGVELRGDTLRVRFKWNGKRCSETLTYPTTQAGIAAAARLRDQVAQMIRLGVFNEQKYAELFPTSPNAAYSVSRAFGPFAQVWLDSRSITEGTRDNYKSTLNVWWMPYLATTPLHAMSPAFMRELVVRIPWTSDGVKANAMSKLSTIMDSAVADKLITENPMEGLDIPERTDAKVDPFTLAEADLIIEKLYATEHWPSQIYAAFFEFAFYSGMRLGEITALRWEEVNFEKRMVHACRTVAKKQVVERTKTKKNRYVLLNDRSIHALQVAKAYVERRAKGKGRVTEFPYCFPPSKGAEFIQQTSDLHHQWRPTLKALGIRYRPPYNARHTYATMCLMAGMMPAFIAKQLGHSIQILLTRYARWLDGASDWAEMEKLTFAPKVPQA
;
A
#
# COMPACT_ATOMS: atom_id res chain seq x y z
N MET A 1 25.48 -72.47 -20.83
CA MET A 1 24.76 -72.28 -19.53
C MET A 1 24.27 -70.90 -19.44
N ALA A 2 22.99 -70.70 -19.55
CA ALA A 2 22.32 -69.38 -19.43
C ALA A 2 22.40 -68.92 -17.96
N ARG A 3 23.05 -67.77 -17.69
CA ARG A 3 23.07 -67.15 -16.36
C ARG A 3 21.62 -66.80 -15.97
N LYS A 4 21.13 -67.32 -14.81
CA LYS A 4 19.90 -66.91 -14.20
C LYS A 4 19.87 -65.38 -14.11
N PRO A 5 18.75 -64.68 -14.41
CA PRO A 5 18.68 -63.25 -14.25
C PRO A 5 18.90 -62.91 -12.78
N VAL A 6 19.91 -62.08 -12.51
CA VAL A 6 20.19 -61.53 -11.18
C VAL A 6 18.95 -60.71 -10.81
N GLY A 7 18.24 -61.10 -9.72
CA GLY A 7 17.08 -60.41 -9.25
C GLY A 7 17.43 -58.95 -8.94
N LEU A 8 16.59 -58.00 -9.41
CA LEU A 8 16.79 -56.58 -9.13
C LEU A 8 16.78 -56.33 -7.62
N PRO A 9 17.59 -55.38 -7.12
CA PRO A 9 17.58 -54.98 -5.72
C PRO A 9 16.19 -54.51 -5.27
N ARG A 10 15.88 -54.70 -3.99
CA ARG A 10 14.59 -54.33 -3.42
C ARG A 10 14.27 -52.84 -3.70
N GLY A 11 13.10 -52.55 -4.32
CA GLY A 11 12.65 -51.21 -4.62
C GLY A 11 13.30 -50.58 -5.85
N VAL A 12 14.04 -51.35 -6.64
CA VAL A 12 14.53 -50.97 -7.98
C VAL A 12 13.75 -51.78 -9.01
N GLU A 13 13.21 -51.13 -10.02
CA GLU A 13 12.46 -51.75 -11.12
C GLU A 13 13.10 -51.37 -12.46
N LEU A 14 13.06 -52.30 -13.40
CA LEU A 14 13.33 -52.04 -14.81
C LEU A 14 12.02 -51.89 -15.54
N ARG A 15 11.84 -50.79 -16.26
CA ARG A 15 10.64 -50.53 -17.06
C ARG A 15 11.08 -50.09 -18.47
N GLY A 16 11.04 -51.01 -19.40
CA GLY A 16 11.68 -50.84 -20.70
C GLY A 16 13.19 -50.58 -20.51
N ASP A 17 13.67 -49.49 -21.12
CA ASP A 17 15.09 -49.08 -21.04
C ASP A 17 15.39 -48.10 -19.90
N THR A 18 14.53 -48.02 -18.91
CA THR A 18 14.68 -47.06 -17.78
C THR A 18 14.67 -47.76 -16.44
N LEU A 19 15.47 -47.27 -15.50
CA LEU A 19 15.50 -47.70 -14.11
C LEU A 19 14.50 -46.81 -13.30
N ARG A 20 13.81 -47.44 -12.37
CA ARG A 20 12.87 -46.78 -11.49
C ARG A 20 13.12 -47.19 -10.05
N VAL A 21 13.08 -46.21 -9.12
CA VAL A 21 13.18 -46.45 -7.68
C VAL A 21 11.84 -46.24 -7.03
N ARG A 22 11.50 -47.08 -6.04
CA ARG A 22 10.25 -47.02 -5.27
C ARG A 22 10.57 -46.90 -3.78
N PHE A 23 9.87 -45.98 -3.14
CA PHE A 23 9.94 -45.75 -1.70
C PHE A 23 8.58 -45.28 -1.17
N LYS A 24 8.41 -45.23 0.16
CA LYS A 24 7.23 -44.70 0.81
C LYS A 24 7.61 -43.44 1.56
N TRP A 25 6.92 -42.34 1.28
CA TRP A 25 7.14 -41.07 1.92
C TRP A 25 5.78 -40.38 2.22
N ASN A 26 5.63 -39.79 3.40
CA ASN A 26 4.38 -39.15 3.87
C ASN A 26 3.13 -40.04 3.65
N GLY A 27 3.27 -41.34 3.95
CA GLY A 27 2.21 -42.31 3.80
C GLY A 27 1.92 -42.76 2.37
N LYS A 28 2.48 -42.10 1.34
CA LYS A 28 2.25 -42.37 -0.08
C LYS A 28 3.39 -43.19 -0.68
N ARG A 29 3.07 -44.06 -1.67
CA ARG A 29 4.04 -44.75 -2.48
C ARG A 29 4.56 -43.81 -3.58
N CYS A 30 5.87 -43.54 -3.57
CA CYS A 30 6.58 -42.76 -4.59
C CYS A 30 7.32 -43.70 -5.55
N SER A 31 7.39 -43.30 -6.81
CA SER A 31 8.04 -44.09 -7.87
C SER A 31 8.65 -43.13 -8.87
N GLU A 32 10.00 -43.08 -8.89
CA GLU A 32 10.79 -42.15 -9.67
C GLU A 32 11.63 -42.82 -10.73
N THR A 33 11.55 -42.31 -11.96
CA THR A 33 12.32 -42.77 -13.09
C THR A 33 13.69 -42.08 -13.07
N LEU A 34 14.76 -42.89 -13.26
CA LEU A 34 16.12 -42.38 -13.23
C LEU A 34 16.70 -42.34 -14.66
N THR A 35 17.58 -41.40 -14.90
CA THR A 35 18.38 -41.30 -16.14
C THR A 35 19.60 -42.22 -16.15
N TYR A 36 19.71 -43.14 -15.18
CA TYR A 36 20.83 -44.09 -15.09
C TYR A 36 20.73 -45.17 -16.16
N PRO A 37 21.86 -45.58 -16.71
CA PRO A 37 21.89 -46.69 -17.70
C PRO A 37 21.40 -48.00 -17.06
N THR A 38 20.79 -48.86 -17.85
CA THR A 38 20.24 -50.16 -17.39
C THR A 38 21.33 -51.23 -17.23
N THR A 39 22.58 -50.81 -17.06
CA THR A 39 23.75 -51.69 -16.77
C THR A 39 23.79 -52.08 -15.29
N GLN A 40 24.59 -53.10 -14.98
CA GLN A 40 24.79 -53.55 -13.59
C GLN A 40 25.28 -52.40 -12.67
N ALA A 41 26.12 -51.52 -13.18
CA ALA A 41 26.59 -50.32 -12.48
C ALA A 41 25.46 -49.34 -12.23
N GLY A 42 24.57 -49.09 -13.21
CA GLY A 42 23.40 -48.21 -13.07
C GLY A 42 22.37 -48.79 -12.11
N ILE A 43 22.13 -50.10 -12.12
CA ILE A 43 21.28 -50.80 -11.14
C ILE A 43 21.81 -50.64 -9.71
N ALA A 44 23.11 -50.79 -9.53
CA ALA A 44 23.78 -50.62 -8.24
C ALA A 44 23.70 -49.14 -7.76
N ALA A 45 23.82 -48.16 -8.68
CA ALA A 45 23.66 -46.76 -8.38
C ALA A 45 22.20 -46.42 -7.96
N ALA A 46 21.20 -46.97 -8.67
CA ALA A 46 19.79 -46.82 -8.34
C ALA A 46 19.45 -47.42 -6.95
N ALA A 47 20.05 -48.58 -6.61
CA ALA A 47 19.88 -49.18 -5.30
C ALA A 47 20.45 -48.30 -4.18
N ARG A 48 21.66 -47.75 -4.37
CA ARG A 48 22.31 -46.85 -3.42
C ARG A 48 21.46 -45.58 -3.21
N LEU A 49 20.96 -44.96 -4.30
CA LEU A 49 20.07 -43.78 -4.21
C LEU A 49 18.80 -44.11 -3.43
N ARG A 50 18.17 -45.24 -3.72
CA ARG A 50 16.98 -45.70 -3.00
C ARG A 50 17.25 -45.90 -1.51
N ASP A 51 18.38 -46.48 -1.13
CA ASP A 51 18.75 -46.71 0.26
C ASP A 51 19.08 -45.39 0.98
N GLN A 52 19.73 -44.45 0.31
CA GLN A 52 19.95 -43.10 0.78
C GLN A 52 18.65 -42.39 1.09
N VAL A 53 17.67 -42.41 0.18
CA VAL A 53 16.33 -41.84 0.37
C VAL A 53 15.62 -42.51 1.57
N ALA A 54 15.68 -43.84 1.66
CA ALA A 54 15.06 -44.57 2.77
C ALA A 54 15.71 -44.27 4.12
N GLN A 55 17.01 -44.02 4.15
CA GLN A 55 17.72 -43.57 5.36
C GLN A 55 17.35 -42.17 5.75
N MET A 56 17.28 -41.21 4.80
CA MET A 56 16.86 -39.84 5.05
C MET A 56 15.44 -39.79 5.58
N ILE A 57 14.52 -40.60 5.07
CA ILE A 57 13.14 -40.71 5.55
C ILE A 57 13.09 -41.20 7.00
N ARG A 58 13.91 -42.25 7.33
CA ARG A 58 13.98 -42.77 8.70
C ARG A 58 14.53 -41.75 9.70
N LEU A 59 15.49 -40.93 9.27
CA LEU A 59 16.09 -39.87 10.06
C LEU A 59 15.24 -38.61 10.13
N GLY A 60 14.10 -38.52 9.39
CA GLY A 60 13.23 -37.33 9.35
C GLY A 60 13.82 -36.14 8.61
N VAL A 61 14.93 -36.36 7.86
CA VAL A 61 15.64 -35.27 7.11
C VAL A 61 15.28 -35.22 5.63
N PHE A 62 14.46 -36.17 5.14
CA PHE A 62 14.00 -36.18 3.75
C PHE A 62 12.82 -35.24 3.61
N ASN A 63 13.03 -34.18 2.87
CA ASN A 63 12.02 -33.13 2.60
C ASN A 63 11.88 -32.89 1.09
N GLU A 64 10.97 -32.01 0.67
CA GLU A 64 10.69 -31.70 -0.73
C GLU A 64 11.91 -31.11 -1.46
N GLN A 65 12.76 -30.36 -0.78
CA GLN A 65 13.98 -29.84 -1.35
C GLN A 65 14.94 -30.98 -1.68
N LYS A 66 15.15 -31.91 -0.75
CA LYS A 66 15.98 -33.14 -0.99
C LYS A 66 15.36 -34.03 -2.05
N TYR A 67 14.01 -34.06 -2.12
CA TYR A 67 13.32 -34.75 -3.20
C TYR A 67 13.66 -34.15 -4.56
N ALA A 68 13.57 -32.83 -4.72
CA ALA A 68 13.88 -32.12 -5.95
C ALA A 68 15.37 -32.24 -6.33
N GLU A 69 16.29 -32.20 -5.35
CA GLU A 69 17.73 -32.39 -5.55
C GLU A 69 18.05 -33.79 -6.07
N LEU A 70 17.41 -34.82 -5.51
CA LEU A 70 17.71 -36.23 -5.86
C LEU A 70 16.93 -36.71 -7.10
N PHE A 71 15.81 -36.09 -7.40
CA PHE A 71 14.93 -36.43 -8.54
C PHE A 71 14.55 -35.19 -9.38
N PRO A 72 15.52 -34.50 -9.98
CA PRO A 72 15.27 -33.22 -10.66
C PRO A 72 14.34 -33.31 -11.87
N THR A 73 14.22 -34.50 -12.47
CA THR A 73 13.33 -34.77 -13.62
C THR A 73 11.92 -35.22 -13.20
N SER A 74 11.66 -35.36 -11.90
CA SER A 74 10.35 -35.79 -11.40
C SER A 74 9.32 -34.71 -11.58
N PRO A 75 8.09 -35.04 -12.06
CA PRO A 75 6.97 -34.13 -12.01
C PRO A 75 6.66 -33.63 -10.59
N ASN A 76 6.95 -34.46 -9.58
CA ASN A 76 6.79 -34.08 -8.17
C ASN A 76 7.85 -33.03 -7.74
N ALA A 77 9.05 -33.04 -8.30
CA ALA A 77 10.06 -31.99 -8.06
C ALA A 77 9.60 -30.63 -8.64
N ALA A 78 9.06 -30.62 -9.86
CA ALA A 78 8.49 -29.43 -10.47
C ALA A 78 7.30 -28.90 -9.66
N TYR A 79 6.49 -29.79 -9.10
CA TYR A 79 5.35 -29.43 -8.24
C TYR A 79 5.81 -28.84 -6.89
N SER A 80 6.93 -29.31 -6.33
CA SER A 80 7.51 -28.72 -5.11
C SER A 80 8.06 -27.31 -5.34
N VAL A 81 8.71 -27.07 -6.46
CA VAL A 81 9.21 -25.73 -6.83
C VAL A 81 8.05 -24.76 -7.09
N SER A 82 6.96 -25.23 -7.69
CA SER A 82 5.74 -24.42 -7.92
C SER A 82 5.01 -24.05 -6.63
N ARG A 83 5.30 -24.69 -5.51
CA ARG A 83 4.74 -24.41 -4.18
C ARG A 83 5.63 -23.54 -3.30
N ALA A 84 6.73 -23.02 -3.80
CA ALA A 84 7.52 -22.01 -3.09
C ALA A 84 6.73 -20.70 -2.95
N PHE A 85 6.95 -19.99 -1.85
CA PHE A 85 6.24 -18.75 -1.56
C PHE A 85 6.38 -17.69 -2.67
N GLY A 86 7.58 -17.49 -3.22
CA GLY A 86 7.81 -16.46 -4.23
C GLY A 86 6.93 -16.61 -5.47
N PRO A 87 6.99 -17.75 -6.18
CA PRO A 87 6.10 -18.02 -7.32
C PRO A 87 4.61 -17.95 -6.96
N PHE A 88 4.21 -18.48 -5.80
CA PHE A 88 2.84 -18.41 -5.33
C PHE A 88 2.38 -16.95 -5.13
N ALA A 89 3.16 -16.15 -4.41
CA ALA A 89 2.84 -14.75 -4.13
C ALA A 89 2.75 -13.91 -5.41
N GLN A 90 3.59 -14.21 -6.42
CA GLN A 90 3.53 -13.54 -7.71
C GLN A 90 2.23 -13.88 -8.46
N VAL A 91 1.89 -15.16 -8.59
CA VAL A 91 0.64 -15.61 -9.23
C VAL A 91 -0.58 -15.04 -8.49
N TRP A 92 -0.55 -15.08 -7.15
CA TRP A 92 -1.60 -14.48 -6.33
C TRP A 92 -1.77 -12.98 -6.62
N LEU A 93 -0.66 -12.22 -6.67
CA LEU A 93 -0.71 -10.79 -6.94
C LEU A 93 -1.24 -10.48 -8.35
N ASP A 94 -0.87 -11.29 -9.34
CA ASP A 94 -1.28 -11.09 -10.73
C ASP A 94 -2.77 -11.43 -10.93
N SER A 95 -3.29 -12.42 -10.21
CA SER A 95 -4.71 -12.83 -10.26
C SER A 95 -5.67 -11.82 -9.60
N ARG A 96 -5.17 -10.88 -8.77
CA ARG A 96 -6.03 -9.97 -7.99
C ARG A 96 -6.60 -8.84 -8.83
N SER A 97 -7.91 -8.66 -8.76
CA SER A 97 -8.62 -7.49 -9.32
C SER A 97 -8.52 -6.30 -8.37
N ILE A 98 -7.35 -5.69 -8.29
CA ILE A 98 -7.02 -4.53 -7.43
C ILE A 98 -6.50 -3.38 -8.26
N THR A 99 -6.55 -2.15 -7.70
CA THR A 99 -5.98 -0.98 -8.38
C THR A 99 -4.46 -1.15 -8.53
N GLU A 100 -3.92 -0.53 -9.56
CA GLU A 100 -2.48 -0.57 -9.83
C GLU A 100 -1.66 -0.02 -8.64
N GLY A 101 -2.11 1.06 -7.99
CA GLY A 101 -1.47 1.58 -6.77
C GLY A 101 -1.48 0.60 -5.60
N THR A 102 -2.55 -0.19 -5.45
CA THR A 102 -2.62 -1.26 -4.45
C THR A 102 -1.68 -2.40 -4.82
N ARG A 103 -1.61 -2.77 -6.11
CA ARG A 103 -0.69 -3.79 -6.63
C ARG A 103 0.77 -3.42 -6.36
N ASP A 104 1.17 -2.19 -6.66
CA ASP A 104 2.53 -1.70 -6.40
C ASP A 104 2.86 -1.71 -4.91
N ASN A 105 1.89 -1.35 -4.08
CA ASN A 105 2.07 -1.38 -2.63
C ASN A 105 2.29 -2.80 -2.10
N TYR A 106 1.57 -3.81 -2.63
CA TYR A 106 1.84 -5.22 -2.34
C TYR A 106 3.21 -5.64 -2.87
N LYS A 107 3.51 -5.33 -4.13
CA LYS A 107 4.78 -5.66 -4.78
C LYS A 107 5.99 -5.09 -4.03
N SER A 108 5.91 -3.81 -3.63
CA SER A 108 6.95 -3.17 -2.83
C SER A 108 7.13 -3.87 -1.48
N THR A 109 6.03 -4.15 -0.78
CA THR A 109 6.09 -4.84 0.51
C THR A 109 6.68 -6.25 0.39
N LEU A 110 6.26 -7.00 -0.63
CA LEU A 110 6.79 -8.33 -0.90
C LEU A 110 8.30 -8.28 -1.18
N ASN A 111 8.73 -7.43 -2.10
CA ASN A 111 10.12 -7.36 -2.54
C ASN A 111 11.08 -6.89 -1.43
N VAL A 112 10.63 -5.95 -0.58
CA VAL A 112 11.49 -5.39 0.47
C VAL A 112 11.54 -6.28 1.70
N TRP A 113 10.40 -6.83 2.12
CA TRP A 113 10.29 -7.45 3.43
C TRP A 113 10.20 -8.97 3.42
N TRP A 114 9.67 -9.59 2.35
CA TRP A 114 9.39 -11.02 2.36
C TRP A 114 10.22 -11.83 1.37
N MET A 115 10.37 -11.35 0.14
CA MET A 115 11.13 -12.08 -0.89
C MET A 115 12.57 -12.38 -0.51
N PRO A 116 13.33 -11.49 0.18
CA PRO A 116 14.69 -11.79 0.59
C PRO A 116 14.81 -13.02 1.50
N TYR A 117 13.74 -13.37 2.20
CA TYR A 117 13.73 -14.44 3.19
C TYR A 117 12.90 -15.66 2.79
N LEU A 118 11.85 -15.46 2.00
CA LEU A 118 10.82 -16.47 1.76
C LEU A 118 10.72 -16.92 0.30
N ALA A 119 11.38 -16.27 -0.65
CA ALA A 119 11.16 -16.52 -2.09
C ALA A 119 11.22 -17.99 -2.47
N THR A 120 12.18 -18.72 -1.92
CA THR A 120 12.40 -20.16 -2.20
C THR A 120 11.83 -21.10 -1.13
N THR A 121 11.25 -20.54 -0.06
CA THR A 121 10.69 -21.34 1.05
C THR A 121 9.39 -22.01 0.61
N PRO A 122 9.27 -23.34 0.72
CA PRO A 122 8.02 -24.03 0.46
C PRO A 122 6.92 -23.58 1.41
N LEU A 123 5.70 -23.41 0.91
CA LEU A 123 4.56 -22.93 1.71
C LEU A 123 4.31 -23.80 2.95
N HIS A 124 4.42 -25.12 2.83
CA HIS A 124 4.20 -26.03 3.95
C HIS A 124 5.30 -25.98 5.03
N ALA A 125 6.47 -25.42 4.70
CA ALA A 125 7.56 -25.22 5.67
C ALA A 125 7.42 -23.93 6.48
N MET A 126 6.48 -23.04 6.07
CA MET A 126 6.18 -21.80 6.76
C MET A 126 5.26 -22.06 7.95
N SER A 127 5.81 -22.64 9.04
CA SER A 127 5.06 -22.86 10.28
C SER A 127 4.94 -21.58 11.11
N PRO A 128 3.98 -21.48 12.04
CA PRO A 128 3.89 -20.34 12.96
C PRO A 128 5.17 -20.11 13.78
N ALA A 129 5.88 -21.18 14.15
CA ALA A 129 7.16 -21.08 14.85
C ALA A 129 8.23 -20.45 13.96
N PHE A 130 8.38 -20.96 12.72
CA PHE A 130 9.30 -20.40 11.74
C PHE A 130 9.00 -18.90 11.48
N MET A 131 7.73 -18.53 11.34
CA MET A 131 7.35 -17.14 11.09
C MET A 131 7.65 -16.23 12.27
N ARG A 132 7.46 -16.69 13.52
CA ARG A 132 7.85 -15.93 14.72
C ARG A 132 9.35 -15.61 14.73
N GLU A 133 10.19 -16.61 14.50
CA GLU A 133 11.64 -16.42 14.44
C GLU A 133 12.05 -15.46 13.31
N LEU A 134 11.44 -15.62 12.14
CA LEU A 134 11.72 -14.77 10.99
C LEU A 134 11.34 -13.30 11.26
N VAL A 135 10.15 -13.05 11.80
CA VAL A 135 9.66 -11.69 12.10
C VAL A 135 10.57 -10.96 13.09
N VAL A 136 11.17 -11.68 14.06
CA VAL A 136 12.15 -11.09 14.99
C VAL A 136 13.47 -10.72 14.30
N ARG A 137 13.92 -11.49 13.31
CA ARG A 137 15.18 -11.25 12.61
C ARG A 137 15.12 -10.12 11.57
N ILE A 138 13.94 -9.79 11.06
CA ILE A 138 13.80 -8.72 10.06
C ILE A 138 14.02 -7.35 10.71
N PRO A 139 14.93 -6.49 10.18
CA PRO A 139 15.18 -5.15 10.70
C PRO A 139 14.07 -4.17 10.29
N TRP A 140 12.95 -4.20 10.99
CA TRP A 140 11.82 -3.33 10.70
C TRP A 140 12.15 -1.86 10.93
N THR A 141 11.73 -1.00 10.01
CA THR A 141 11.95 0.46 10.13
C THR A 141 10.97 1.13 11.11
N SER A 142 9.83 0.53 11.37
CA SER A 142 8.83 0.96 12.38
C SER A 142 7.77 -0.11 12.61
N ASP A 143 7.06 -0.04 13.74
CA ASP A 143 5.94 -0.94 14.05
C ASP A 143 4.82 -0.84 13.02
N GLY A 144 4.54 0.34 12.50
CA GLY A 144 3.55 0.53 11.43
C GLY A 144 3.92 -0.16 10.13
N VAL A 145 5.22 -0.18 9.75
CA VAL A 145 5.74 -0.92 8.60
C VAL A 145 5.63 -2.42 8.86
N LYS A 146 6.04 -2.88 10.05
CA LYS A 146 5.92 -4.28 10.49
C LYS A 146 4.46 -4.75 10.42
N ALA A 147 3.54 -4.04 11.05
CA ALA A 147 2.12 -4.36 11.06
C ALA A 147 1.53 -4.45 9.62
N ASN A 148 1.86 -3.48 8.76
CA ASN A 148 1.39 -3.48 7.38
C ASN A 148 1.95 -4.66 6.57
N ALA A 149 3.24 -4.99 6.74
CA ALA A 149 3.87 -6.10 6.05
C ALA A 149 3.31 -7.44 6.52
N MET A 150 3.14 -7.63 7.82
CA MET A 150 2.56 -8.85 8.40
C MET A 150 1.10 -9.04 7.97
N SER A 151 0.27 -8.01 8.02
CA SER A 151 -1.13 -8.06 7.59
C SER A 151 -1.27 -8.45 6.11
N LYS A 152 -0.39 -7.93 5.23
CA LYS A 152 -0.40 -8.31 3.82
C LYS A 152 0.04 -9.75 3.59
N LEU A 153 1.07 -10.20 4.30
CA LEU A 153 1.48 -11.60 4.22
C LEU A 153 0.37 -12.53 4.69
N SER A 154 -0.29 -12.20 5.81
CA SER A 154 -1.45 -12.96 6.30
C SER A 154 -2.53 -13.10 5.21
N THR A 155 -2.89 -12.01 4.53
CA THR A 155 -3.85 -12.04 3.42
C THR A 155 -3.42 -12.98 2.27
N ILE A 156 -2.12 -13.05 1.98
CA ILE A 156 -1.59 -13.96 0.95
C ILE A 156 -1.67 -15.41 1.44
N MET A 157 -1.33 -15.66 2.71
CA MET A 157 -1.37 -16.99 3.30
C MET A 157 -2.81 -17.51 3.47
N ASP A 158 -3.79 -16.63 3.74
CA ASP A 158 -5.23 -16.99 3.71
C ASP A 158 -5.63 -17.57 2.36
N SER A 159 -5.09 -17.00 1.28
CA SER A 159 -5.35 -17.55 -0.06
C SER A 159 -4.69 -18.91 -0.28
N ALA A 160 -3.50 -19.13 0.29
CA ALA A 160 -2.86 -20.44 0.25
C ALA A 160 -3.66 -21.51 1.01
N VAL A 161 -4.31 -21.13 2.11
CA VAL A 161 -5.26 -22.01 2.84
C VAL A 161 -6.50 -22.28 1.98
N ALA A 162 -7.09 -21.25 1.38
CA ALA A 162 -8.26 -21.38 0.49
C ALA A 162 -7.96 -22.29 -0.71
N ASP A 163 -6.75 -22.20 -1.27
CA ASP A 163 -6.25 -23.06 -2.36
C ASP A 163 -5.85 -24.47 -1.89
N LYS A 164 -5.99 -24.77 -0.59
CA LYS A 164 -5.61 -26.04 0.04
C LYS A 164 -4.13 -26.43 -0.14
N LEU A 165 -3.26 -25.43 -0.25
CA LEU A 165 -1.81 -25.63 -0.33
C LEU A 165 -1.16 -25.80 1.06
N ILE A 166 -1.80 -25.21 2.07
CA ILE A 166 -1.49 -25.33 3.51
C ILE A 166 -2.77 -25.54 4.28
N THR A 167 -2.69 -26.06 5.50
CA THR A 167 -3.86 -26.37 6.34
C THR A 167 -4.30 -25.19 7.19
N GLU A 168 -3.38 -24.31 7.56
CA GLU A 168 -3.63 -23.17 8.42
C GLU A 168 -2.74 -21.98 8.00
N ASN A 169 -3.15 -20.77 8.33
CA ASN A 169 -2.37 -19.57 8.05
C ASN A 169 -1.23 -19.43 9.07
N PRO A 170 0.04 -19.50 8.66
CA PRO A 170 1.19 -19.43 9.58
C PRO A 170 1.35 -18.06 10.26
N MET A 171 0.60 -17.05 9.82
CA MET A 171 0.56 -15.73 10.46
C MET A 171 -0.49 -15.64 11.56
N GLU A 172 -1.37 -16.60 11.67
CA GLU A 172 -2.40 -16.64 12.71
C GLU A 172 -1.79 -16.83 14.10
N GLY A 173 -2.25 -16.04 15.06
CA GLY A 173 -1.70 -16.06 16.43
C GLY A 173 -0.30 -15.43 16.58
N LEU A 174 0.25 -14.79 15.53
CA LEU A 174 1.40 -13.92 15.68
C LEU A 174 0.95 -12.55 16.21
N ASP A 175 1.76 -12.00 17.11
CA ASP A 175 1.54 -10.65 17.64
C ASP A 175 1.87 -9.62 16.55
N ILE A 176 0.81 -9.10 15.93
CA ILE A 176 0.91 -8.01 14.95
C ILE A 176 0.79 -6.70 15.73
N PRO A 177 1.81 -5.83 15.71
CA PRO A 177 1.74 -4.56 16.40
C PRO A 177 0.47 -3.80 16.03
N GLU A 178 -0.19 -3.22 17.01
CA GLU A 178 -1.27 -2.30 16.72
C GLU A 178 -0.76 -1.17 15.84
N ARG A 179 -1.55 -0.83 14.85
CA ARG A 179 -1.27 0.37 14.06
C ARG A 179 -1.47 1.58 14.98
N THR A 180 -0.39 2.02 15.60
CA THR A 180 -0.41 3.36 16.17
C THR A 180 -0.59 4.33 15.00
N ASP A 181 -1.79 4.89 14.89
CA ASP A 181 -2.02 5.99 13.94
C ASP A 181 -0.99 7.08 14.27
N ALA A 182 -0.15 7.40 13.28
CA ALA A 182 0.83 8.47 13.43
C ALA A 182 0.09 9.70 13.96
N LYS A 183 0.55 10.23 15.10
CA LYS A 183 -0.06 11.42 15.70
C LYS A 183 -0.15 12.49 14.62
N VAL A 184 -1.37 12.92 14.33
CA VAL A 184 -1.61 14.02 13.40
C VAL A 184 -0.89 15.25 13.96
N ASP A 185 -0.10 15.89 13.12
CA ASP A 185 0.73 17.04 13.48
C ASP A 185 0.40 18.23 12.55
N PRO A 186 -0.73 18.91 12.75
CA PRO A 186 -1.14 20.02 11.92
C PRO A 186 -0.24 21.24 12.14
N PHE A 187 -0.24 22.14 11.18
CA PHE A 187 0.26 23.49 11.37
C PHE A 187 -0.72 24.29 12.23
N THR A 188 -0.21 25.29 12.94
CA THR A 188 -1.09 26.33 13.52
C THR A 188 -1.61 27.23 12.40
N LEU A 189 -2.66 28.00 12.69
CA LEU A 189 -3.17 29.01 11.74
C LEU A 189 -2.09 30.02 11.38
N ALA A 190 -1.35 30.51 12.39
CA ALA A 190 -0.24 31.46 12.19
C ALA A 190 0.88 30.87 11.31
N GLU A 191 1.26 29.60 11.53
CA GLU A 191 2.23 28.94 10.66
C GLU A 191 1.73 28.82 9.22
N ALA A 192 0.44 28.48 9.03
CA ALA A 192 -0.15 28.38 7.69
C ALA A 192 -0.13 29.73 6.96
N ASP A 193 -0.49 30.83 7.64
CA ASP A 193 -0.48 32.16 7.07
C ASP A 193 0.94 32.61 6.72
N LEU A 194 1.93 32.42 7.62
CA LEU A 194 3.35 32.71 7.34
C LEU A 194 3.88 31.94 6.12
N ILE A 195 3.51 30.66 5.98
CA ILE A 195 3.90 29.85 4.83
C ILE A 195 3.33 30.43 3.54
N ILE A 196 2.04 30.78 3.53
CA ILE A 196 1.35 31.32 2.37
C ILE A 196 1.93 32.69 1.99
N GLU A 197 2.13 33.60 2.96
CA GLU A 197 2.74 34.90 2.75
C GLU A 197 4.14 34.78 2.17
N LYS A 198 4.97 33.89 2.73
CA LYS A 198 6.32 33.66 2.21
C LYS A 198 6.33 33.15 0.78
N LEU A 199 5.38 32.27 0.42
CA LEU A 199 5.25 31.75 -0.94
C LEU A 199 4.79 32.84 -1.92
N TYR A 200 3.87 33.74 -1.52
CA TYR A 200 3.44 34.88 -2.34
C TYR A 200 4.52 35.95 -2.49
N ALA A 201 5.40 36.11 -1.50
CA ALA A 201 6.51 37.08 -1.52
C ALA A 201 7.63 36.71 -2.51
N THR A 202 7.45 35.66 -3.32
CA THR A 202 8.47 35.29 -4.33
C THR A 202 8.48 36.27 -5.49
N GLU A 203 9.67 36.78 -5.84
CA GLU A 203 9.88 37.60 -7.03
C GLU A 203 9.73 36.80 -8.33
N HIS A 204 9.96 35.49 -8.26
CA HIS A 204 9.81 34.60 -9.40
C HIS A 204 8.34 34.29 -9.66
N TRP A 205 7.68 35.15 -10.46
CA TRP A 205 6.23 35.04 -10.73
C TRP A 205 5.75 33.64 -11.14
N PRO A 206 6.50 32.78 -11.88
CA PRO A 206 6.06 31.43 -12.18
C PRO A 206 5.88 30.55 -10.93
N SER A 207 6.53 30.90 -9.82
CA SER A 207 6.36 30.16 -8.56
C SER A 207 5.13 30.57 -7.76
N GLN A 208 4.47 31.68 -8.12
CA GLN A 208 3.25 32.16 -7.44
C GLN A 208 2.10 31.15 -7.53
N ILE A 209 2.09 30.31 -8.57
CA ILE A 209 1.10 29.23 -8.67
C ILE A 209 1.17 28.27 -7.48
N TYR A 210 2.34 28.05 -6.92
CA TYR A 210 2.49 27.18 -5.75
C TYR A 210 1.98 27.84 -4.47
N ALA A 211 2.05 29.17 -4.37
CA ALA A 211 1.43 29.91 -3.27
C ALA A 211 -0.10 29.72 -3.29
N ALA A 212 -0.71 29.95 -4.45
CA ALA A 212 -2.14 29.71 -4.66
C ALA A 212 -2.53 28.25 -4.41
N PHE A 213 -1.71 27.29 -4.87
CA PHE A 213 -1.93 25.86 -4.59
C PHE A 213 -1.96 25.55 -3.10
N PHE A 214 -0.99 26.04 -2.33
CA PHE A 214 -0.91 25.75 -0.90
C PHE A 214 -1.98 26.53 -0.10
N GLU A 215 -2.30 27.78 -0.45
CA GLU A 215 -3.42 28.48 0.13
C GLU A 215 -4.72 27.70 -0.08
N PHE A 216 -4.97 27.23 -1.32
CA PHE A 216 -6.12 26.41 -1.61
C PHE A 216 -6.10 25.10 -0.81
N ALA A 217 -4.95 24.45 -0.65
CA ALA A 217 -4.82 23.22 0.12
C ALA A 217 -5.13 23.40 1.61
N PHE A 218 -4.66 24.50 2.22
CA PHE A 218 -4.93 24.82 3.61
C PHE A 218 -6.40 25.16 3.87
N TYR A 219 -7.10 25.80 2.91
CA TYR A 219 -8.43 26.35 3.13
C TYR A 219 -9.57 25.59 2.44
N SER A 220 -9.27 24.57 1.62
CA SER A 220 -10.28 23.66 1.06
C SER A 220 -10.27 22.27 1.71
N GLY A 221 -9.15 21.89 2.32
CA GLY A 221 -8.94 20.55 2.88
C GLY A 221 -8.96 19.43 1.84
N MET A 222 -8.92 19.71 0.55
CA MET A 222 -8.86 18.68 -0.50
C MET A 222 -7.57 17.89 -0.43
N ARG A 223 -7.58 16.65 -0.95
CA ARG A 223 -6.33 15.87 -1.09
C ARG A 223 -5.45 16.51 -2.15
N LEU A 224 -4.13 16.50 -1.94
CA LEU A 224 -3.21 17.11 -2.91
C LEU A 224 -3.40 16.58 -4.32
N GLY A 225 -3.60 15.25 -4.48
CA GLY A 225 -3.88 14.66 -5.78
C GLY A 225 -5.21 15.09 -6.41
N GLU A 226 -6.19 15.51 -5.62
CA GLU A 226 -7.46 16.10 -6.09
C GLU A 226 -7.24 17.53 -6.57
N ILE A 227 -6.44 18.31 -5.83
CA ILE A 227 -6.10 19.70 -6.20
C ILE A 227 -5.28 19.71 -7.50
N THR A 228 -4.31 18.81 -7.64
CA THR A 228 -3.50 18.71 -8.87
C THR A 228 -4.31 18.30 -10.10
N ALA A 229 -5.41 17.58 -9.92
CA ALA A 229 -6.30 17.14 -10.98
C ALA A 229 -7.48 18.09 -11.24
N LEU A 230 -7.65 19.15 -10.42
CA LEU A 230 -8.79 20.06 -10.49
C LEU A 230 -8.76 20.86 -11.79
N ARG A 231 -9.88 20.86 -12.52
CA ARG A 231 -10.07 21.61 -13.75
C ARG A 231 -11.00 22.81 -13.55
N TRP A 232 -10.89 23.80 -14.40
CA TRP A 232 -11.75 24.99 -14.35
C TRP A 232 -13.24 24.65 -14.56
N GLU A 233 -13.57 23.65 -15.37
CA GLU A 233 -14.94 23.17 -15.57
C GLU A 233 -15.61 22.64 -14.28
N GLU A 234 -14.83 22.29 -13.28
CA GLU A 234 -15.28 21.76 -11.99
C GLU A 234 -15.43 22.86 -10.93
N VAL A 235 -15.06 24.09 -11.26
CA VAL A 235 -15.13 25.25 -10.34
C VAL A 235 -16.39 26.05 -10.63
N ASN A 236 -17.25 26.18 -9.64
CA ASN A 236 -18.38 27.08 -9.68
C ASN A 236 -18.16 28.24 -8.69
N PHE A 237 -17.80 29.40 -9.23
CA PHE A 237 -17.53 30.59 -8.43
C PHE A 237 -18.80 31.18 -7.82
N GLU A 238 -19.96 31.15 -8.52
CA GLU A 238 -21.23 31.67 -8.02
C GLU A 238 -21.73 30.89 -6.81
N LYS A 239 -21.72 29.56 -6.90
CA LYS A 239 -22.07 28.64 -5.80
C LYS A 239 -20.96 28.42 -4.80
N ARG A 240 -19.79 28.99 -5.05
CA ARG A 240 -18.60 28.89 -4.21
C ARG A 240 -18.29 27.42 -3.88
N MET A 241 -18.17 26.58 -4.88
CA MET A 241 -17.88 25.17 -4.72
C MET A 241 -17.05 24.59 -5.85
N VAL A 242 -16.37 23.51 -5.58
CA VAL A 242 -15.68 22.67 -6.57
C VAL A 242 -16.17 21.24 -6.51
N HIS A 243 -16.17 20.58 -7.67
CA HIS A 243 -16.51 19.16 -7.80
C HIS A 243 -15.23 18.32 -7.76
N ALA A 244 -14.95 17.67 -6.63
CA ALA A 244 -13.81 16.79 -6.46
C ALA A 244 -14.12 15.39 -7.03
N CYS A 245 -13.89 15.18 -8.32
CA CYS A 245 -14.21 13.95 -9.06
C CYS A 245 -12.99 13.22 -9.60
N ARG A 246 -11.80 13.86 -9.64
CA ARG A 246 -10.55 13.32 -10.19
C ARG A 246 -9.41 13.36 -9.18
N THR A 247 -8.36 12.59 -9.45
CA THR A 247 -7.11 12.64 -8.69
C THR A 247 -5.93 12.30 -9.60
N VAL A 248 -4.77 12.86 -9.32
CA VAL A 248 -3.53 12.40 -9.95
C VAL A 248 -2.98 11.21 -9.18
N ALA A 249 -2.75 10.12 -9.87
CA ALA A 249 -2.07 8.93 -9.38
C ALA A 249 -1.11 8.42 -10.47
N LYS A 250 0.13 8.05 -10.10
CA LYS A 250 1.14 7.54 -11.03
C LYS A 250 1.34 8.41 -12.29
N LYS A 251 1.41 9.72 -12.10
CA LYS A 251 1.57 10.71 -13.18
C LYS A 251 0.39 10.78 -14.16
N GLN A 252 -0.72 10.17 -13.85
CA GLN A 252 -1.93 10.17 -14.68
C GLN A 252 -3.10 10.73 -13.90
N VAL A 253 -3.99 11.42 -14.61
CA VAL A 253 -5.28 11.83 -14.06
C VAL A 253 -6.22 10.63 -14.10
N VAL A 254 -6.74 10.26 -12.96
CA VAL A 254 -7.65 9.12 -12.79
C VAL A 254 -9.00 9.62 -12.32
N GLU A 255 -10.04 9.24 -13.02
CA GLU A 255 -11.41 9.45 -12.55
C GLU A 255 -11.71 8.52 -11.38
N ARG A 256 -12.40 9.03 -10.36
CA ARG A 256 -12.73 8.25 -9.18
C ARG A 256 -13.86 7.28 -9.45
N THR A 257 -13.57 6.20 -10.17
CA THR A 257 -14.58 5.18 -10.49
C THR A 257 -14.81 4.19 -9.34
N LYS A 258 -13.83 3.93 -8.48
CA LYS A 258 -13.88 2.80 -7.53
C LYS A 258 -14.59 3.07 -6.21
N THR A 259 -14.64 4.29 -5.71
CA THR A 259 -15.36 4.62 -4.46
C THR A 259 -16.65 5.38 -4.67
N LYS A 260 -17.01 5.71 -5.92
CA LYS A 260 -18.26 6.42 -6.33
C LYS A 260 -18.65 7.63 -5.43
N LYS A 261 -17.72 8.20 -4.69
CA LYS A 261 -17.98 9.34 -3.80
C LYS A 261 -17.29 10.58 -4.34
N ASN A 262 -17.74 11.03 -5.51
CA ASN A 262 -17.55 12.40 -5.91
C ASN A 262 -18.20 13.28 -4.84
N ARG A 263 -17.60 14.40 -4.55
CA ARG A 263 -18.15 15.35 -3.60
C ARG A 263 -17.98 16.78 -4.07
N TYR A 264 -18.89 17.60 -3.63
CA TYR A 264 -18.73 19.03 -3.72
C TYR A 264 -18.05 19.53 -2.46
N VAL A 265 -17.03 20.37 -2.63
CA VAL A 265 -16.30 21.05 -1.57
C VAL A 265 -16.70 22.52 -1.61
N LEU A 266 -17.27 23.02 -0.53
CA LEU A 266 -17.62 24.43 -0.39
C LEU A 266 -16.35 25.24 -0.12
N LEU A 267 -16.29 26.44 -0.69
CA LEU A 267 -15.14 27.32 -0.68
C LEU A 267 -15.38 28.55 0.19
N ASN A 268 -14.45 28.81 1.10
CA ASN A 268 -14.37 30.07 1.85
C ASN A 268 -13.63 31.13 1.01
N ASP A 269 -13.51 32.34 1.55
CA ASP A 269 -12.90 33.48 0.84
C ASP A 269 -11.44 33.21 0.47
N ARG A 270 -10.67 32.57 1.35
CA ARG A 270 -9.26 32.21 1.08
C ARG A 270 -9.13 31.21 -0.07
N SER A 271 -9.99 30.22 -0.13
CA SER A 271 -10.02 29.25 -1.25
C SER A 271 -10.41 29.92 -2.57
N ILE A 272 -11.37 30.86 -2.53
CA ILE A 272 -11.76 31.66 -3.71
C ILE A 272 -10.61 32.54 -4.17
N HIS A 273 -9.95 33.25 -3.25
CA HIS A 273 -8.78 34.07 -3.55
C HIS A 273 -7.69 33.24 -4.24
N ALA A 274 -7.35 32.08 -3.69
CA ALA A 274 -6.37 31.19 -4.29
C ALA A 274 -6.71 30.77 -5.74
N LEU A 275 -7.98 30.48 -6.02
CA LEU A 275 -8.44 30.18 -7.39
C LEU A 275 -8.39 31.40 -8.31
N GLN A 276 -8.68 32.59 -7.81
CA GLN A 276 -8.57 33.84 -8.59
C GLN A 276 -7.11 34.13 -8.97
N VAL A 277 -6.19 34.00 -8.01
CA VAL A 277 -4.74 34.13 -8.27
C VAL A 277 -4.27 33.08 -9.29
N ALA A 278 -4.69 31.83 -9.13
CA ALA A 278 -4.36 30.77 -10.08
C ALA A 278 -4.91 31.07 -11.48
N LYS A 279 -6.12 31.62 -11.60
CA LYS A 279 -6.73 32.01 -12.88
C LYS A 279 -5.94 33.14 -13.55
N ALA A 280 -5.61 34.19 -12.84
CA ALA A 280 -4.78 35.29 -13.33
C ALA A 280 -3.39 34.79 -13.78
N TYR A 281 -2.81 33.87 -13.02
CA TYR A 281 -1.55 33.21 -13.39
C TYR A 281 -1.64 32.46 -14.72
N VAL A 282 -2.67 31.64 -14.90
CA VAL A 282 -2.90 30.84 -16.10
C VAL A 282 -3.12 31.75 -17.31
N GLU A 283 -3.93 32.80 -17.18
CA GLU A 283 -4.18 33.79 -18.22
C GLU A 283 -2.91 34.54 -18.64
N ARG A 284 -2.09 34.98 -17.68
CA ARG A 284 -0.78 35.61 -17.94
C ARG A 284 0.16 34.67 -18.68
N ARG A 285 0.18 33.40 -18.29
CA ARG A 285 1.03 32.36 -18.91
C ARG A 285 0.59 32.06 -20.33
N ALA A 286 -0.69 32.01 -20.61
CA ALA A 286 -1.26 31.82 -21.95
C ALA A 286 -0.86 32.95 -22.90
N LYS A 287 -0.99 34.21 -22.48
CA LYS A 287 -0.63 35.39 -23.25
C LYS A 287 0.87 35.43 -23.60
N GLY A 288 1.74 35.04 -22.68
CA GLY A 288 3.21 35.08 -22.85
C GLY A 288 3.79 34.08 -23.87
N LYS A 289 3.01 33.09 -24.32
CA LYS A 289 3.47 32.08 -25.27
C LYS A 289 3.07 32.33 -26.73
N GLY A 290 2.38 33.43 -27.02
CA GLY A 290 1.94 33.77 -28.39
C GLY A 290 1.01 32.75 -29.06
N ARG A 291 0.63 31.70 -28.33
CA ARG A 291 -0.36 30.69 -28.72
C ARG A 291 -1.43 30.67 -27.64
N VAL A 292 -2.68 30.62 -28.03
CA VAL A 292 -3.78 30.35 -27.09
C VAL A 292 -3.61 28.91 -26.60
N THR A 293 -2.81 28.74 -25.54
CA THR A 293 -2.69 27.46 -24.88
C THR A 293 -3.76 27.42 -23.80
N GLU A 294 -4.78 26.65 -24.01
CA GLU A 294 -5.77 26.37 -22.97
C GLU A 294 -5.09 25.54 -21.87
N PHE A 295 -5.18 26.05 -20.65
CA PHE A 295 -4.77 25.31 -19.46
C PHE A 295 -6.03 24.83 -18.74
N PRO A 296 -6.43 23.58 -18.93
CA PRO A 296 -7.66 23.07 -18.31
C PRO A 296 -7.57 22.94 -16.80
N TYR A 297 -6.34 22.78 -16.26
CA TYR A 297 -6.11 22.58 -14.83
C TYR A 297 -5.93 23.91 -14.09
N CYS A 298 -6.52 23.99 -12.88
CA CYS A 298 -6.46 25.20 -12.04
C CYS A 298 -5.02 25.50 -11.56
N PHE A 299 -4.24 24.48 -11.25
CA PHE A 299 -2.91 24.61 -10.69
C PHE A 299 -1.86 23.86 -11.55
N PRO A 300 -1.51 24.38 -12.73
CA PRO A 300 -0.47 23.78 -13.55
C PRO A 300 0.92 23.99 -12.88
N PRO A 301 1.92 23.15 -13.20
CA PRO A 301 3.29 23.40 -12.73
C PRO A 301 3.86 24.67 -13.38
N SER A 302 4.85 25.29 -12.74
CA SER A 302 5.50 26.51 -13.26
C SER A 302 6.15 26.33 -14.64
N LYS A 303 6.55 25.09 -14.98
CA LYS A 303 7.18 24.72 -16.27
C LYS A 303 6.66 23.35 -16.73
N GLY A 304 6.68 23.13 -18.06
CA GLY A 304 6.51 21.82 -18.68
C GLY A 304 5.05 21.36 -18.76
N ALA A 305 4.69 20.34 -18.05
CA ALA A 305 3.41 19.61 -18.12
C ALA A 305 2.16 20.47 -17.90
N GLU A 306 1.01 19.96 -18.31
CA GLU A 306 -0.30 20.62 -18.11
C GLU A 306 -0.76 20.60 -16.65
N PHE A 307 -0.37 19.58 -15.89
CA PHE A 307 -0.69 19.41 -14.48
C PHE A 307 0.51 18.89 -13.69
N ILE A 308 0.49 19.06 -12.37
CA ILE A 308 1.52 18.52 -11.47
C ILE A 308 1.40 17.00 -11.45
N GLN A 309 2.35 16.32 -12.05
CA GLN A 309 2.30 14.87 -12.25
C GLN A 309 2.51 14.07 -10.97
N GLN A 310 3.28 14.63 -10.02
CA GLN A 310 3.58 13.99 -8.74
C GLN A 310 3.48 15.02 -7.62
N THR A 311 2.82 14.65 -6.54
CA THR A 311 2.78 15.52 -5.33
C THR A 311 4.15 15.73 -4.69
N SER A 312 5.13 14.87 -4.99
CA SER A 312 6.53 15.05 -4.62
C SER A 312 7.14 16.33 -5.20
N ASP A 313 6.65 16.79 -6.37
CA ASP A 313 7.17 18.00 -7.03
C ASP A 313 6.88 19.26 -6.21
N LEU A 314 5.85 19.21 -5.37
CA LEU A 314 5.51 20.28 -4.42
C LEU A 314 6.60 20.50 -3.37
N HIS A 315 7.40 19.48 -3.04
CA HIS A 315 8.46 19.57 -2.04
C HIS A 315 9.57 20.55 -2.42
N HIS A 316 9.76 20.83 -3.71
CA HIS A 316 10.77 21.80 -4.18
C HIS A 316 10.48 23.24 -3.72
N GLN A 317 9.20 23.60 -3.54
CA GLN A 317 8.81 24.90 -2.97
C GLN A 317 8.60 24.79 -1.46
N TRP A 318 8.04 23.69 -0.99
CA TRP A 318 7.64 23.47 0.38
C TRP A 318 8.80 23.45 1.37
N ARG A 319 9.81 22.61 1.11
CA ARG A 319 10.96 22.44 2.02
C ARG A 319 11.78 23.72 2.24
N PRO A 320 12.18 24.46 1.18
CA PRO A 320 12.88 25.71 1.35
C PRO A 320 12.07 26.76 2.11
N THR A 321 10.76 26.83 1.87
CA THR A 321 9.86 27.76 2.56
C THR A 321 9.83 27.49 4.05
N LEU A 322 9.58 26.26 4.47
CA LEU A 322 9.58 25.89 5.90
C LEU A 322 10.94 26.16 6.55
N LYS A 323 12.04 25.83 5.85
CA LYS A 323 13.40 26.09 6.35
C LYS A 323 13.65 27.59 6.54
N ALA A 324 13.26 28.43 5.58
CA ALA A 324 13.43 29.88 5.65
C ALA A 324 12.62 30.52 6.77
N LEU A 325 11.49 29.94 7.16
CA LEU A 325 10.64 30.38 8.26
C LEU A 325 11.03 29.79 9.62
N GLY A 326 12.03 28.91 9.69
CA GLY A 326 12.34 28.17 10.91
C GLY A 326 11.24 27.22 11.38
N ILE A 327 10.27 26.90 10.51
CA ILE A 327 9.17 26.01 10.84
C ILE A 327 9.63 24.55 10.66
N ARG A 328 9.35 23.72 11.65
CA ARG A 328 9.65 22.29 11.61
C ARG A 328 9.02 21.64 10.39
N TYR A 329 9.79 20.79 9.72
CA TYR A 329 9.29 20.08 8.53
C TYR A 329 8.10 19.19 8.85
N ARG A 330 7.01 19.40 8.11
CA ARG A 330 5.82 18.53 8.00
C ARG A 330 5.52 18.37 6.51
N PRO A 331 5.09 17.18 6.05
CA PRO A 331 4.75 16.96 4.64
C PRO A 331 3.63 17.90 4.16
N PRO A 332 3.59 18.24 2.86
CA PRO A 332 2.50 19.07 2.28
C PRO A 332 1.08 18.56 2.59
N TYR A 333 0.92 17.26 2.76
CA TYR A 333 -0.37 16.66 3.12
C TYR A 333 -0.92 17.16 4.47
N ASN A 334 -0.05 17.68 5.34
CA ASN A 334 -0.47 18.26 6.62
C ASN A 334 -1.32 19.53 6.46
N ALA A 335 -1.31 20.19 5.31
CA ALA A 335 -2.27 21.26 5.01
C ALA A 335 -3.73 20.79 5.18
N ARG A 336 -4.03 19.57 4.75
CA ARG A 336 -5.36 18.97 4.94
C ARG A 336 -5.65 18.64 6.40
N HIS A 337 -4.65 18.20 7.16
CA HIS A 337 -4.78 17.99 8.60
C HIS A 337 -5.05 19.32 9.32
N THR A 338 -4.35 20.37 8.91
CA THR A 338 -4.56 21.73 9.41
C THR A 338 -5.98 22.22 9.14
N TYR A 339 -6.50 22.06 7.93
CA TYR A 339 -7.89 22.39 7.63
C TYR A 339 -8.87 21.68 8.57
N ALA A 340 -8.69 20.37 8.76
CA ALA A 340 -9.57 19.59 9.62
C ALA A 340 -9.58 20.10 11.07
N THR A 341 -8.39 20.40 11.62
CA THR A 341 -8.28 20.91 12.99
C THR A 341 -8.76 22.35 13.13
N MET A 342 -8.49 23.22 12.16
CA MET A 342 -9.02 24.58 12.14
C MET A 342 -10.55 24.59 12.14
N CYS A 343 -11.18 23.75 11.32
CA CYS A 343 -12.64 23.63 11.29
C CYS A 343 -13.21 23.13 12.62
N LEU A 344 -12.56 22.14 13.25
CA LEU A 344 -13.00 21.64 14.56
C LEU A 344 -12.85 22.69 15.66
N MET A 345 -11.71 23.38 15.71
CA MET A 345 -11.45 24.44 16.67
C MET A 345 -12.38 25.66 16.46
N ALA A 346 -12.86 25.88 15.23
CA ALA A 346 -13.90 26.88 14.91
C ALA A 346 -15.32 26.41 15.28
N GLY A 347 -15.48 25.25 15.91
CA GLY A 347 -16.79 24.73 16.32
C GLY A 347 -17.68 24.25 15.16
N MET A 348 -17.11 23.98 13.98
CA MET A 348 -17.91 23.50 12.85
C MET A 348 -18.39 22.07 13.10
N MET A 349 -19.59 21.75 12.64
CA MET A 349 -20.19 20.42 12.82
C MET A 349 -19.30 19.31 12.24
N PRO A 350 -18.92 18.30 13.03
CA PRO A 350 -18.05 17.20 12.56
C PRO A 350 -18.59 16.48 11.31
N ALA A 351 -19.92 16.33 11.19
CA ALA A 351 -20.55 15.74 10.01
C ALA A 351 -20.30 16.56 8.74
N PHE A 352 -20.34 17.90 8.84
CA PHE A 352 -20.02 18.81 7.74
C PHE A 352 -18.54 18.69 7.35
N ILE A 353 -17.62 18.73 8.33
CA ILE A 353 -16.18 18.61 8.09
C ILE A 353 -15.85 17.26 7.42
N ALA A 354 -16.44 16.17 7.92
CA ALA A 354 -16.26 14.85 7.33
C ALA A 354 -16.72 14.81 5.86
N LYS A 355 -17.87 15.43 5.54
CA LYS A 355 -18.39 15.55 4.17
C LYS A 355 -17.43 16.36 3.29
N GLN A 356 -16.95 17.51 3.74
CA GLN A 356 -15.96 18.35 3.03
C GLN A 356 -14.69 17.55 2.72
N LEU A 357 -14.14 16.88 3.71
CA LEU A 357 -12.94 16.08 3.58
C LEU A 357 -13.17 14.76 2.76
N GLY A 358 -14.39 14.27 2.66
CA GLY A 358 -14.68 12.95 2.09
C GLY A 358 -14.13 11.81 2.96
N HIS A 359 -14.35 11.94 4.28
CA HIS A 359 -14.13 10.91 5.30
C HIS A 359 -15.47 10.43 5.84
N SER A 360 -15.47 9.28 6.54
CA SER A 360 -16.55 9.00 7.49
C SER A 360 -16.38 9.84 8.76
N ILE A 361 -17.48 10.11 9.46
CA ILE A 361 -17.44 10.81 10.75
C ILE A 361 -16.55 10.07 11.74
N GLN A 362 -16.60 8.74 11.75
CA GLN A 362 -15.75 7.90 12.58
C GLN A 362 -14.27 8.16 12.34
N ILE A 363 -13.81 8.18 11.06
CA ILE A 363 -12.42 8.49 10.73
C ILE A 363 -12.05 9.90 11.18
N LEU A 364 -12.96 10.88 11.05
CA LEU A 364 -12.71 12.23 11.53
C LEU A 364 -12.48 12.24 13.03
N LEU A 365 -13.40 11.67 13.79
CA LEU A 365 -13.33 11.62 15.26
C LEU A 365 -12.10 10.84 15.75
N THR A 366 -11.86 9.65 15.22
CA THR A 366 -10.68 8.85 15.62
C THR A 366 -9.37 9.62 15.43
N ARG A 367 -9.25 10.41 14.35
CA ARG A 367 -7.99 11.12 14.05
C ARG A 367 -7.86 12.48 14.72
N TYR A 368 -8.99 13.17 14.97
CA TYR A 368 -8.97 14.58 15.34
C TYR A 368 -9.76 14.90 16.62
N ALA A 369 -10.29 13.91 17.37
CA ALA A 369 -11.09 14.14 18.59
C ALA A 369 -10.38 15.05 19.60
N ARG A 370 -9.06 14.94 19.73
CA ARG A 370 -8.26 15.76 20.67
C ARG A 370 -8.32 17.29 20.40
N TRP A 371 -8.83 17.71 19.25
CA TRP A 371 -9.04 19.13 18.93
C TRP A 371 -10.50 19.57 19.16
N LEU A 372 -11.37 18.68 19.63
CA LEU A 372 -12.74 19.00 20.03
C LEU A 372 -12.78 19.56 21.46
N ASP A 373 -11.80 19.23 22.30
CA ASP A 373 -11.79 19.60 23.72
C ASP A 373 -11.36 21.05 24.00
N GLY A 374 -11.30 21.89 22.98
CA GLY A 374 -10.71 23.24 23.10
C GLY A 374 -11.68 24.38 23.36
N ALA A 375 -12.98 24.16 23.36
CA ALA A 375 -13.96 25.22 23.61
C ALA A 375 -14.86 24.82 24.79
N SER A 376 -14.99 25.70 25.70
CA SER A 376 -15.82 25.68 26.91
C SER A 376 -17.00 24.68 26.81
N ASP A 377 -16.98 23.61 27.58
CA ASP A 377 -18.08 22.65 27.74
C ASP A 377 -19.38 23.34 28.14
N TRP A 378 -19.28 24.50 28.81
CA TRP A 378 -20.39 25.36 29.14
C TRP A 378 -21.04 25.98 27.91
N ALA A 379 -20.29 26.42 26.89
CA ALA A 379 -20.86 26.93 25.65
C ALA A 379 -21.63 25.85 24.87
N GLU A 380 -21.23 24.58 24.99
CA GLU A 380 -22.02 23.47 24.45
C GLU A 380 -23.29 23.22 25.25
N MET A 381 -23.23 23.32 26.60
CA MET A 381 -24.40 23.18 27.45
C MET A 381 -25.40 24.33 27.28
N GLU A 382 -24.93 25.54 27.00
CA GLU A 382 -25.78 26.71 26.71
C GLU A 382 -26.64 26.54 25.45
N LYS A 383 -26.22 25.65 24.52
CA LYS A 383 -27.05 25.32 23.35
C LYS A 383 -28.27 24.50 23.70
N LEU A 384 -28.35 23.91 24.89
CA LEU A 384 -29.52 23.22 25.43
C LEU A 384 -30.40 24.21 26.23
N THR A 385 -30.94 25.20 25.56
CA THR A 385 -31.92 26.13 26.18
C THR A 385 -33.27 25.45 26.38
N PHE A 386 -33.36 24.54 27.32
CA PHE A 386 -34.63 24.16 27.91
C PHE A 386 -34.91 25.11 29.12
N ALA A 387 -35.39 26.30 28.85
CA ALA A 387 -36.01 27.06 29.91
C ALA A 387 -37.30 26.30 30.30
N PRO A 388 -37.47 25.80 31.54
CA PRO A 388 -38.77 25.34 31.98
C PRO A 388 -39.71 26.56 31.94
N LYS A 389 -40.82 26.43 31.20
CA LYS A 389 -41.92 27.41 31.34
C LYS A 389 -42.42 27.29 32.75
N VAL A 390 -41.93 28.15 33.66
CA VAL A 390 -42.51 28.31 34.98
C VAL A 390 -43.91 28.90 34.74
N PRO A 391 -45.01 28.25 35.16
CA PRO A 391 -46.31 28.84 35.06
C PRO A 391 -46.27 30.14 35.90
N GLN A 392 -46.55 31.25 35.24
CA GLN A 392 -46.78 32.49 36.00
C GLN A 392 -48.06 32.30 36.83
N ALA A 393 -47.91 32.41 38.16
CA ALA A 393 -49.00 32.34 39.14
C ALA A 393 -49.92 33.55 39.00
#